data_fc8281f85dab55dfeca8ffc50605d82c
#
_entry.id   fc8281f85dab55dfeca8ffc50605d82c
#
_cell.length_a   1.000
_cell.length_b   1.000
_cell.length_c   1.000
_cell.angle_alpha   90.00
_cell.angle_beta   90.00
_cell.angle_gamma   90.00
#
_symmetry.space_group_name_H-M   'P 1'
#
loop_
_entity.id
_entity.type
_entity.pdbx_description
1 polymer ?
#
loop_
_entity_poly.entity_id
_entity_poly.type
_entity_poly.pdbx_seq_one_letter_code
_entity_poly.pdbx_strand_id
1 'polypeptide(L)'
;NHPVRHVFVAAMPISLLLLATVATQLTGPSLAAKVLWVVGAVWQFGVTVWALSRWLRPNIGGKDGTPFWPSITPALFIPVVGNVVPPLAGVTLGFPEWSAAQFGIGLFLWPVALTLLAVRVGVSGLWPERLLPTTFITIAPPAVIGLGALQLGAPTVLAWVAWGIGLFFLAWSASVFKRAVSQPFTVPFWALSFPLAAFSALTLRLAEGASGAFQALAMLLLALSSLVIAALALATVKGLRDGSLLAPEPMAMMNVAGAAPDKGAP
;
A
#
# COMPACT_ATOMS: atom_id res chain seq x y z
N ASN A 1 -0.06 22.50 3.73
CA ASN A 1 -0.84 21.27 3.97
C ASN A 1 -1.10 20.54 2.65
N HIS A 2 -0.16 19.68 2.23
CA HIS A 2 -0.29 18.93 0.99
C HIS A 2 -1.08 17.65 1.27
N PRO A 3 -2.23 17.38 0.63
CA PRO A 3 -3.13 16.28 0.98
C PRO A 3 -2.52 14.89 0.83
N VAL A 4 -1.52 14.71 -0.03
CA VAL A 4 -0.86 13.42 -0.30
C VAL A 4 0.31 13.16 0.65
N ARG A 5 1.03 14.19 1.13
CA ARG A 5 2.20 14.01 2.01
C ARG A 5 1.88 13.35 3.35
N HIS A 6 0.69 13.63 3.91
CA HIS A 6 0.28 13.07 5.20
C HIS A 6 0.10 11.55 5.17
N VAL A 7 -0.27 11.00 4.02
CA VAL A 7 -0.50 9.55 3.86
C VAL A 7 0.83 8.78 3.84
N PHE A 8 1.89 9.38 3.27
CA PHE A 8 3.21 8.76 3.22
C PHE A 8 3.95 8.73 4.57
N VAL A 9 3.56 9.57 5.54
CA VAL A 9 4.09 9.45 6.92
C VAL A 9 3.77 8.08 7.51
N ALA A 10 2.64 7.48 7.13
CA ALA A 10 2.27 6.13 7.54
C ALA A 10 3.15 5.01 6.94
N ALA A 11 3.95 5.30 5.92
CA ALA A 11 4.90 4.34 5.39
C ALA A 11 6.08 4.06 6.36
N MET A 12 6.41 5.02 7.22
CA MET A 12 7.53 4.86 8.18
C MET A 12 7.31 3.70 9.17
N PRO A 13 6.18 3.62 9.93
CA PRO A 13 5.95 2.51 10.83
C PRO A 13 5.85 1.17 10.10
N ILE A 14 5.27 1.12 8.90
CA ILE A 14 5.26 -0.10 8.08
C ILE A 14 6.68 -0.52 7.70
N SER A 15 7.55 0.43 7.35
CA SER A 15 8.96 0.14 7.05
C SER A 15 9.69 -0.47 8.25
N LEU A 16 9.44 0.01 9.48
CA LEU A 16 9.99 -0.58 10.70
C LEU A 16 9.51 -2.02 10.91
N LEU A 17 8.21 -2.28 10.70
CA LEU A 17 7.64 -3.62 10.79
C LEU A 17 8.24 -4.57 9.74
N LEU A 18 8.45 -4.10 8.51
CA LEU A 18 9.07 -4.90 7.45
C LEU A 18 10.56 -5.15 7.73
N LEU A 19 11.28 -4.15 8.26
CA LEU A 19 12.68 -4.35 8.69
C LEU A 19 12.76 -5.37 9.82
N ALA A 20 11.86 -5.31 10.81
CA ALA A 20 11.76 -6.31 11.85
C ALA A 20 11.46 -7.71 11.27
N THR A 21 10.59 -7.79 10.25
CA THR A 21 10.28 -9.05 9.56
C THR A 21 11.51 -9.62 8.87
N VAL A 22 12.21 -8.81 8.07
CA VAL A 22 13.43 -9.23 7.36
C VAL A 22 14.52 -9.64 8.36
N ALA A 23 14.76 -8.84 9.41
CA ALA A 23 15.72 -9.17 10.45
C ALA A 23 15.40 -10.52 11.11
N THR A 24 14.13 -10.73 11.48
CA THR A 24 13.69 -11.99 12.11
C THR A 24 13.86 -13.19 11.18
N GLN A 25 13.62 -13.03 9.89
CA GLN A 25 13.79 -14.11 8.90
C GLN A 25 15.25 -14.45 8.64
N LEU A 26 16.16 -13.46 8.64
CA LEU A 26 17.58 -13.64 8.32
C LEU A 26 18.41 -14.07 9.53
N THR A 27 18.14 -13.51 10.71
CA THR A 27 18.98 -13.68 11.91
C THR A 27 18.28 -14.34 13.07
N GLY A 28 16.99 -14.68 12.92
CA GLY A 28 16.14 -15.14 14.00
C GLY A 28 15.64 -14.04 14.94
N PRO A 29 14.83 -14.40 15.94
CA PRO A 29 14.33 -13.46 16.93
C PRO A 29 15.48 -12.80 17.70
N SER A 30 15.55 -11.47 17.68
CA SER A 30 16.56 -10.68 18.37
C SER A 30 15.94 -9.50 19.11
N LEU A 31 16.65 -8.93 20.09
CA LEU A 31 16.19 -7.73 20.81
C LEU A 31 15.98 -6.55 19.84
N ALA A 32 16.88 -6.37 18.87
CA ALA A 32 16.77 -5.31 17.87
C ALA A 32 15.49 -5.48 17.02
N ALA A 33 15.20 -6.70 16.54
CA ALA A 33 13.96 -6.99 15.81
C ALA A 33 12.72 -6.76 16.66
N LYS A 34 12.74 -7.12 17.96
CA LYS A 34 11.63 -6.85 18.89
C LYS A 34 11.40 -5.36 19.07
N VAL A 35 12.44 -4.58 19.29
CA VAL A 35 12.34 -3.11 19.45
C VAL A 35 11.78 -2.46 18.18
N LEU A 36 12.31 -2.81 17.00
CA LEU A 36 11.80 -2.31 15.71
C LEU A 36 10.32 -2.65 15.54
N TRP A 37 9.94 -3.90 15.86
CA TRP A 37 8.56 -4.34 15.74
C TRP A 37 7.62 -3.59 16.70
N VAL A 38 7.99 -3.47 17.98
CA VAL A 38 7.15 -2.78 19.00
C VAL A 38 6.96 -1.31 18.62
N VAL A 39 8.05 -0.61 18.25
CA VAL A 39 7.98 0.79 17.82
C VAL A 39 7.11 0.92 16.56
N GLY A 40 7.31 0.05 15.57
CA GLY A 40 6.53 0.05 14.35
C GLY A 40 5.05 -0.24 14.59
N ALA A 41 4.72 -1.24 15.43
CA ALA A 41 3.36 -1.65 15.73
C ALA A 41 2.58 -0.56 16.49
N VAL A 42 3.17 0.00 17.55
CA VAL A 42 2.55 1.09 18.33
C VAL A 42 2.37 2.35 17.47
N TRP A 43 3.39 2.70 16.67
CA TRP A 43 3.29 3.85 15.79
C TRP A 43 2.24 3.64 14.69
N GLN A 44 2.17 2.45 14.07
CA GLN A 44 1.16 2.14 13.05
C GLN A 44 -0.26 2.25 13.62
N PHE A 45 -0.50 1.73 14.82
CA PHE A 45 -1.77 1.89 15.50
C PHE A 45 -2.11 3.38 15.72
N GLY A 46 -1.15 4.15 16.24
CA GLY A 46 -1.32 5.60 16.44
C GLY A 46 -1.64 6.36 15.16
N VAL A 47 -0.97 6.03 14.05
CA VAL A 47 -1.23 6.63 12.74
C VAL A 47 -2.63 6.27 12.24
N THR A 48 -3.10 5.05 12.45
CA THR A 48 -4.46 4.63 12.08
C THR A 48 -5.51 5.44 12.87
N VAL A 49 -5.36 5.53 14.18
CA VAL A 49 -6.24 6.33 15.04
C VAL A 49 -6.23 7.80 14.60
N TRP A 50 -5.05 8.36 14.35
CA TRP A 50 -4.90 9.74 13.88
C TRP A 50 -5.58 9.95 12.51
N ALA A 51 -5.40 9.03 11.56
CA ALA A 51 -6.01 9.14 10.23
C ALA A 51 -7.55 9.11 10.31
N LEU A 52 -8.11 8.17 11.08
CA LEU A 52 -9.55 8.03 11.23
C LEU A 52 -10.17 9.11 12.12
N SER A 53 -9.44 9.63 13.12
CA SER A 53 -9.94 10.74 13.95
C SER A 53 -10.25 12.01 13.15
N ARG A 54 -9.63 12.16 11.98
CA ARG A 54 -9.93 13.27 11.06
C ARG A 54 -11.33 13.16 10.47
N TRP A 55 -11.87 11.94 10.34
CA TRP A 55 -13.24 11.72 9.86
C TRP A 55 -14.30 12.11 10.90
N LEU A 56 -13.92 12.19 12.17
CA LEU A 56 -14.81 12.61 13.27
C LEU A 56 -14.89 14.13 13.42
N ARG A 57 -14.15 14.88 12.62
CA ARG A 57 -14.19 16.36 12.69
C ARG A 57 -15.44 16.91 12.01
N PRO A 58 -16.12 17.92 12.60
CA PRO A 58 -17.42 18.43 12.12
C PRO A 58 -17.41 19.07 10.73
N ASN A 59 -16.25 19.22 10.08
CA ASN A 59 -16.11 19.89 8.78
C ASN A 59 -15.37 19.02 7.75
N ILE A 60 -15.75 17.74 7.63
CA ILE A 60 -15.24 16.91 6.52
C ILE A 60 -15.75 17.51 5.20
N GLY A 61 -14.88 18.24 4.51
CA GLY A 61 -15.15 18.82 3.17
C GLY A 61 -15.59 20.26 3.12
N GLY A 62 -15.54 21.06 4.22
CA GLY A 62 -16.26 22.30 4.23
C GLY A 62 -15.51 23.62 4.37
N LYS A 63 -14.47 23.75 5.17
CA LYS A 63 -13.86 25.09 5.42
C LYS A 63 -12.47 25.30 4.80
N ASP A 64 -11.74 24.24 4.54
CA ASP A 64 -10.39 24.34 3.95
C ASP A 64 -10.39 24.12 2.41
N GLY A 65 -11.57 24.06 1.77
CA GLY A 65 -11.72 23.99 0.32
C GLY A 65 -11.23 22.69 -0.33
N THR A 66 -10.80 21.67 0.43
CA THR A 66 -10.39 20.39 -0.15
C THR A 66 -11.58 19.44 -0.22
N PRO A 67 -12.08 19.11 -1.43
CA PRO A 67 -13.19 18.18 -1.57
C PRO A 67 -12.83 16.80 -1.00
N PHE A 68 -13.75 16.17 -0.23
CA PHE A 68 -13.53 14.86 0.39
C PHE A 68 -13.20 13.77 -0.63
N TRP A 69 -14.04 13.59 -1.64
CA TRP A 69 -13.90 12.50 -2.61
C TRP A 69 -12.60 12.55 -3.43
N PRO A 70 -12.15 13.69 -3.97
CA PRO A 70 -10.88 13.77 -4.67
C PRO A 70 -9.65 13.44 -3.81
N SER A 71 -9.75 13.55 -2.48
CA SER A 71 -8.66 13.20 -1.56
C SER A 71 -8.52 11.70 -1.31
N ILE A 72 -9.56 10.92 -1.60
CA ILE A 72 -9.53 9.45 -1.49
C ILE A 72 -8.73 8.87 -2.65
N THR A 73 -7.61 8.26 -2.34
CA THR A 73 -6.71 7.59 -3.29
C THR A 73 -6.29 6.23 -2.71
N PRO A 74 -5.74 5.30 -3.52
CA PRO A 74 -5.26 4.01 -2.99
C PRO A 74 -4.22 4.15 -1.87
N ALA A 75 -3.53 5.28 -1.78
CA ALA A 75 -2.61 5.56 -0.68
C ALA A 75 -3.28 5.55 0.71
N LEU A 76 -4.63 5.68 0.78
CA LEU A 76 -5.39 5.55 2.02
C LEU A 76 -5.18 4.17 2.69
N PHE A 77 -4.90 3.12 1.92
CA PHE A 77 -4.61 1.80 2.50
C PHE A 77 -3.40 1.81 3.44
N ILE A 78 -2.41 2.67 3.23
CA ILE A 78 -1.19 2.71 4.03
C ILE A 78 -1.49 3.00 5.50
N PRO A 79 -2.13 4.14 5.88
CA PRO A 79 -2.45 4.43 7.28
C PRO A 79 -3.57 3.56 7.87
N VAL A 80 -4.52 3.10 7.04
CA VAL A 80 -5.75 2.48 7.52
C VAL A 80 -5.61 0.96 7.59
N VAL A 81 -5.04 0.35 6.56
CA VAL A 81 -4.93 -1.11 6.43
C VAL A 81 -3.56 -1.65 6.86
N GLY A 82 -2.56 -0.78 7.08
CA GLY A 82 -1.21 -1.18 7.50
C GLY A 82 -1.14 -2.04 8.77
N ASN A 83 -2.22 -2.07 9.56
CA ASN A 83 -2.36 -2.95 10.73
C ASN A 83 -2.42 -4.46 10.39
N VAL A 84 -2.50 -4.86 9.11
CA VAL A 84 -2.37 -6.28 8.71
C VAL A 84 -0.91 -6.76 8.69
N VAL A 85 0.07 -5.85 8.79
CA VAL A 85 1.52 -6.17 8.71
C VAL A 85 2.10 -6.79 9.98
N PRO A 86 1.71 -6.41 11.21
CA PRO A 86 2.33 -6.88 12.44
C PRO A 86 2.50 -8.41 12.57
N PRO A 87 1.55 -9.27 12.14
CA PRO A 87 1.71 -10.72 12.28
C PRO A 87 2.94 -11.30 11.55
N LEU A 88 3.45 -10.63 10.51
CA LEU A 88 4.55 -11.16 9.69
C LEU A 88 5.80 -11.50 10.52
N ALA A 89 6.07 -10.75 11.57
CA ALA A 89 7.15 -11.07 12.52
C ALA A 89 6.66 -11.20 13.96
N GLY A 90 5.58 -10.52 14.33
CA GLY A 90 5.16 -10.39 15.72
C GLY A 90 4.87 -11.73 16.40
N VAL A 91 4.31 -12.70 15.69
CA VAL A 91 4.09 -14.06 16.20
C VAL A 91 5.43 -14.72 16.58
N THR A 92 6.40 -14.69 15.66
CA THR A 92 7.74 -15.28 15.89
C THR A 92 8.53 -14.51 16.97
N LEU A 93 8.28 -13.21 17.12
CA LEU A 93 8.92 -12.37 18.14
C LEU A 93 8.29 -12.50 19.54
N GLY A 94 7.18 -13.27 19.68
CA GLY A 94 6.52 -13.54 20.94
C GLY A 94 5.39 -12.54 21.29
N PHE A 95 4.78 -11.91 20.28
CA PHE A 95 3.65 -10.99 20.43
C PHE A 95 2.41 -11.43 19.62
N PRO A 96 1.94 -12.70 19.74
CA PRO A 96 0.84 -13.20 18.92
C PRO A 96 -0.48 -12.47 19.16
N GLU A 97 -0.81 -12.14 20.43
CA GLU A 97 -2.08 -11.51 20.78
C GLU A 97 -2.17 -10.09 20.20
N TRP A 98 -1.11 -9.30 20.36
CA TRP A 98 -1.08 -7.95 19.81
C TRP A 98 -1.05 -7.96 18.29
N SER A 99 -0.35 -8.91 17.69
CA SER A 99 -0.37 -9.15 16.24
C SER A 99 -1.77 -9.46 15.73
N ALA A 100 -2.49 -10.36 16.40
CA ALA A 100 -3.88 -10.71 16.07
C ALA A 100 -4.83 -9.52 16.23
N ALA A 101 -4.70 -8.75 17.33
CA ALA A 101 -5.53 -7.57 17.58
C ALA A 101 -5.37 -6.51 16.47
N GLN A 102 -4.13 -6.15 16.11
CA GLN A 102 -3.90 -5.20 15.02
C GLN A 102 -4.34 -5.76 13.67
N PHE A 103 -4.08 -7.04 13.39
CA PHE A 103 -4.53 -7.70 12.19
C PHE A 103 -6.05 -7.59 12.03
N GLY A 104 -6.82 -7.80 13.10
CA GLY A 104 -8.26 -7.64 13.12
C GLY A 104 -8.70 -6.22 12.76
N ILE A 105 -8.00 -5.19 13.25
CA ILE A 105 -8.26 -3.78 12.86
C ILE A 105 -8.06 -3.58 11.36
N GLY A 106 -6.92 -4.03 10.83
CA GLY A 106 -6.62 -3.88 9.41
C GLY A 106 -7.58 -4.66 8.53
N LEU A 107 -7.95 -5.88 8.93
CA LEU A 107 -8.92 -6.73 8.23
C LEU A 107 -10.31 -6.08 8.20
N PHE A 108 -10.76 -5.50 9.30
CA PHE A 108 -12.04 -4.77 9.37
C PHE A 108 -12.03 -3.50 8.51
N LEU A 109 -10.94 -2.74 8.54
CA LEU A 109 -10.85 -1.46 7.83
C LEU A 109 -10.57 -1.61 6.33
N TRP A 110 -10.06 -2.75 5.88
CA TRP A 110 -9.79 -2.99 4.46
C TRP A 110 -11.03 -2.88 3.58
N PRO A 111 -12.15 -3.63 3.81
CA PRO A 111 -13.36 -3.49 3.00
C PRO A 111 -13.97 -2.08 3.10
N VAL A 112 -13.85 -1.40 4.23
CA VAL A 112 -14.30 -0.01 4.37
C VAL A 112 -13.52 0.91 3.43
N ALA A 113 -12.19 0.84 3.47
CA ALA A 113 -11.33 1.65 2.60
C ALA A 113 -11.52 1.31 1.11
N LEU A 114 -11.73 0.02 0.79
CA LEU A 114 -12.00 -0.43 -0.58
C LEU A 114 -13.33 0.10 -1.09
N THR A 115 -14.37 0.08 -0.27
CA THR A 115 -15.69 0.65 -0.60
C THR A 115 -15.58 2.15 -0.85
N LEU A 116 -14.89 2.89 0.01
CA LEU A 116 -14.65 4.32 -0.20
C LEU A 116 -13.92 4.61 -1.51
N LEU A 117 -12.93 3.78 -1.85
CA LEU A 117 -12.20 3.91 -3.11
C LEU A 117 -13.11 3.62 -4.31
N ALA A 118 -13.95 2.58 -4.25
CA ALA A 118 -14.90 2.23 -5.30
C ALA A 118 -15.94 3.34 -5.51
N VAL A 119 -16.53 3.86 -4.43
CA VAL A 119 -17.48 4.99 -4.49
C VAL A 119 -16.80 6.22 -5.08
N ARG A 120 -15.57 6.52 -4.66
CA ARG A 120 -14.80 7.65 -5.19
C ARG A 120 -14.61 7.53 -6.70
N VAL A 121 -14.26 6.34 -7.21
CA VAL A 121 -14.11 6.12 -8.67
C VAL A 121 -15.45 6.32 -9.39
N GLY A 122 -16.56 5.87 -8.81
CA GLY A 122 -17.89 6.07 -9.37
C GLY A 122 -18.34 7.53 -9.38
N VAL A 123 -18.02 8.30 -8.33
CA VAL A 123 -18.49 9.69 -8.17
C VAL A 123 -17.57 10.71 -8.84
N SER A 124 -16.26 10.52 -8.77
CA SER A 124 -15.27 11.52 -9.18
C SER A 124 -14.30 11.02 -10.28
N GLY A 125 -14.51 9.81 -10.82
CA GLY A 125 -13.62 9.18 -11.79
C GLY A 125 -12.30 8.72 -11.17
N LEU A 126 -11.31 8.36 -12.00
CA LEU A 126 -9.99 7.96 -11.54
C LEU A 126 -9.19 9.16 -11.02
N TRP A 127 -8.20 8.88 -10.17
CA TRP A 127 -7.20 9.86 -9.75
C TRP A 127 -6.35 10.34 -10.93
N PRO A 128 -5.66 11.48 -10.79
CA PRO A 128 -4.82 12.06 -11.83
C PRO A 128 -3.78 11.06 -12.38
N GLU A 129 -3.43 11.18 -13.65
CA GLU A 129 -2.51 10.27 -14.37
C GLU A 129 -1.21 9.98 -13.61
N ARG A 130 -0.62 11.01 -13.00
CA ARG A 130 0.61 10.90 -12.17
C ARG A 130 0.46 10.01 -10.94
N LEU A 131 -0.77 9.76 -10.49
CA LEU A 131 -1.09 8.91 -9.33
C LEU A 131 -1.56 7.52 -9.77
N LEU A 132 -1.69 7.23 -11.07
CA LEU A 132 -2.09 5.91 -11.56
C LEU A 132 -1.21 4.76 -11.02
N PRO A 133 0.12 4.92 -10.84
CA PRO A 133 0.94 3.88 -10.21
C PRO A 133 0.43 3.46 -8.82
N THR A 134 -0.24 4.36 -8.08
CA THR A 134 -0.79 4.03 -6.76
C THR A 134 -1.92 3.01 -6.80
N THR A 135 -2.54 2.74 -7.97
CA THR A 135 -3.52 1.67 -8.14
C THR A 135 -2.97 0.31 -7.69
N PHE A 136 -1.69 0.07 -7.89
CA PHE A 136 -1.02 -1.17 -7.49
C PHE A 136 -1.02 -1.39 -5.98
N ILE A 137 -1.21 -0.36 -5.16
CA ILE A 137 -1.34 -0.50 -3.70
C ILE A 137 -2.49 -1.45 -3.33
N THR A 138 -3.54 -1.54 -4.15
CA THR A 138 -4.70 -2.43 -3.89
C THR A 138 -4.34 -3.91 -3.82
N ILE A 139 -3.19 -4.32 -4.36
CA ILE A 139 -2.69 -5.71 -4.34
C ILE A 139 -2.13 -6.07 -2.95
N ALA A 140 -1.58 -5.09 -2.23
CA ALA A 140 -0.88 -5.32 -0.98
C ALA A 140 -1.78 -5.87 0.14
N PRO A 141 -2.97 -5.31 0.43
CA PRO A 141 -3.81 -5.79 1.52
C PRO A 141 -4.11 -7.29 1.44
N PRO A 142 -4.69 -7.83 0.35
CA PRO A 142 -4.98 -9.25 0.29
C PRO A 142 -3.71 -10.11 0.39
N ALA A 143 -2.59 -9.69 -0.21
CA ALA A 143 -1.34 -10.43 -0.13
C ALA A 143 -0.83 -10.51 1.32
N VAL A 144 -0.81 -9.41 2.04
CA VAL A 144 -0.35 -9.37 3.44
C VAL A 144 -1.35 -10.05 4.38
N ILE A 145 -2.66 -9.93 4.10
CA ILE A 145 -3.70 -10.66 4.86
C ILE A 145 -3.46 -12.17 4.73
N GLY A 146 -3.20 -12.68 3.53
CA GLY A 146 -2.90 -14.09 3.33
C GLY A 146 -1.67 -14.56 4.11
N LEU A 147 -0.57 -13.80 4.04
CA LEU A 147 0.65 -14.09 4.79
C LEU A 147 0.45 -13.99 6.31
N GLY A 148 -0.22 -12.92 6.78
CA GLY A 148 -0.49 -12.72 8.20
C GLY A 148 -1.43 -13.77 8.78
N ALA A 149 -2.44 -14.20 8.04
CA ALA A 149 -3.34 -15.28 8.43
C ALA A 149 -2.58 -16.60 8.63
N LEU A 150 -1.67 -16.96 7.72
CA LEU A 150 -0.81 -18.13 7.87
C LEU A 150 0.09 -18.03 9.12
N GLN A 151 0.66 -16.86 9.39
CA GLN A 151 1.48 -16.64 10.60
C GLN A 151 0.66 -16.77 11.90
N LEU A 152 -0.61 -16.43 11.86
CA LEU A 152 -1.56 -16.60 12.98
C LEU A 152 -2.14 -18.02 13.07
N GLY A 153 -1.70 -18.96 12.22
CA GLY A 153 -2.15 -20.34 12.25
C GLY A 153 -3.50 -20.59 11.55
N ALA A 154 -3.96 -19.68 10.71
CA ALA A 154 -5.19 -19.87 9.96
C ALA A 154 -5.04 -20.97 8.89
N PRO A 155 -6.14 -21.66 8.51
CA PRO A 155 -6.13 -22.65 7.44
C PRO A 155 -5.63 -22.08 6.12
N THR A 156 -4.81 -22.85 5.40
CA THR A 156 -4.17 -22.43 4.13
C THR A 156 -5.18 -22.02 3.06
N VAL A 157 -6.42 -22.51 3.12
CA VAL A 157 -7.49 -22.11 2.19
C VAL A 157 -7.76 -20.59 2.25
N LEU A 158 -7.61 -19.95 3.41
CA LEU A 158 -7.79 -18.50 3.53
C LEU A 158 -6.68 -17.72 2.82
N ALA A 159 -5.46 -18.27 2.80
CA ALA A 159 -4.37 -17.68 2.02
C ALA A 159 -4.60 -17.83 0.51
N TRP A 160 -5.21 -18.94 0.05
CA TRP A 160 -5.63 -19.08 -1.34
C TRP A 160 -6.75 -18.11 -1.72
N VAL A 161 -7.72 -17.89 -0.84
CA VAL A 161 -8.76 -16.85 -1.06
C VAL A 161 -8.11 -15.47 -1.21
N ALA A 162 -7.20 -15.13 -0.29
CA ALA A 162 -6.47 -13.86 -0.33
C ALA A 162 -5.61 -13.74 -1.60
N TRP A 163 -4.95 -14.82 -2.03
CA TRP A 163 -4.18 -14.86 -3.28
C TRP A 163 -5.07 -14.59 -4.51
N GLY A 164 -6.25 -15.22 -4.59
CA GLY A 164 -7.20 -14.99 -5.68
C GLY A 164 -7.66 -13.53 -5.76
N ILE A 165 -7.94 -12.90 -4.60
CA ILE A 165 -8.27 -11.47 -4.54
C ILE A 165 -7.06 -10.61 -4.98
N GLY A 166 -5.85 -10.97 -4.54
CA GLY A 166 -4.62 -10.30 -4.96
C GLY A 166 -4.38 -10.39 -6.46
N LEU A 167 -4.62 -11.56 -7.06
CA LEU A 167 -4.56 -11.77 -8.51
C LEU A 167 -5.57 -10.90 -9.26
N PHE A 168 -6.80 -10.80 -8.77
CA PHE A 168 -7.81 -9.90 -9.33
C PHE A 168 -7.30 -8.45 -9.35
N PHE A 169 -6.79 -7.94 -8.21
CA PHE A 169 -6.27 -6.58 -8.15
C PHE A 169 -5.01 -6.38 -8.99
N LEU A 170 -4.17 -7.39 -9.15
CA LEU A 170 -3.03 -7.35 -10.07
C LEU A 170 -3.51 -7.15 -11.51
N ALA A 171 -4.47 -7.96 -11.97
CA ALA A 171 -5.04 -7.85 -13.30
C ALA A 171 -5.77 -6.51 -13.50
N TRP A 172 -6.52 -6.07 -12.49
CA TRP A 172 -7.21 -4.77 -12.52
C TRP A 172 -6.22 -3.61 -12.60
N SER A 173 -5.16 -3.61 -11.80
CA SER A 173 -4.13 -2.57 -11.84
C SER A 173 -3.33 -2.60 -13.14
N ALA A 174 -3.12 -3.77 -13.73
CA ALA A 174 -2.46 -3.91 -15.02
C ALA A 174 -3.23 -3.21 -16.16
N SER A 175 -4.56 -3.05 -16.05
CA SER A 175 -5.38 -2.34 -17.04
C SER A 175 -4.98 -0.86 -17.24
N VAL A 176 -4.43 -0.23 -16.20
CA VAL A 176 -3.96 1.17 -16.25
C VAL A 176 -2.44 1.29 -16.44
N PHE A 177 -1.72 0.16 -16.52
CA PHE A 177 -0.25 0.15 -16.53
C PHE A 177 0.35 0.95 -17.68
N LYS A 178 -0.16 0.78 -18.91
CA LYS A 178 0.34 1.53 -20.08
C LYS A 178 0.24 3.05 -19.87
N ARG A 179 -0.88 3.52 -19.31
CA ARG A 179 -1.09 4.94 -18.99
C ARG A 179 -0.15 5.42 -17.89
N ALA A 180 0.05 4.58 -16.86
CA ALA A 180 0.95 4.90 -15.76
C ALA A 180 2.39 5.08 -16.24
N VAL A 181 2.93 4.14 -17.04
CA VAL A 181 4.34 4.18 -17.50
C VAL A 181 4.59 5.20 -18.62
N SER A 182 3.55 5.75 -19.25
CA SER A 182 3.71 6.85 -20.21
C SER A 182 3.99 8.18 -19.52
N GLN A 183 3.81 8.27 -18.21
CA GLN A 183 4.11 9.46 -17.42
C GLN A 183 5.60 9.51 -17.03
N PRO A 184 6.19 10.71 -16.86
CA PRO A 184 7.53 10.86 -16.30
C PRO A 184 7.63 10.15 -14.93
N PHE A 185 8.81 9.60 -14.64
CA PHE A 185 9.06 8.95 -13.35
C PHE A 185 8.91 9.92 -12.19
N THR A 186 8.11 9.54 -11.20
CA THR A 186 7.86 10.30 -9.98
C THR A 186 7.78 9.35 -8.77
N VAL A 187 7.88 9.88 -7.55
CA VAL A 187 7.83 9.09 -6.30
C VAL A 187 6.64 8.12 -6.21
N PRO A 188 5.41 8.46 -6.67
CA PRO A 188 4.29 7.51 -6.72
C PRO A 188 4.54 6.18 -7.43
N PHE A 189 5.54 6.07 -8.32
CA PHE A 189 5.90 4.78 -8.93
C PHE A 189 6.41 3.74 -7.92
N TRP A 190 6.95 4.16 -6.78
CA TRP A 190 7.31 3.25 -5.70
C TRP A 190 6.13 2.48 -5.11
N ALA A 191 4.90 2.90 -5.42
CA ALA A 191 3.69 2.16 -5.08
C ALA A 191 3.59 0.77 -5.74
N LEU A 192 4.41 0.47 -6.76
CA LEU A 192 4.50 -0.87 -7.35
C LEU A 192 5.35 -1.83 -6.52
N SER A 193 6.35 -1.33 -5.76
CA SER A 193 7.38 -2.16 -5.13
C SER A 193 6.81 -3.12 -4.09
N PHE A 194 6.28 -2.61 -3.00
CA PHE A 194 5.77 -3.41 -1.88
C PHE A 194 4.61 -4.33 -2.28
N PRO A 195 3.60 -3.89 -3.04
CA PRO A 195 2.50 -4.75 -3.44
C PRO A 195 2.93 -5.96 -4.28
N LEU A 196 3.81 -5.76 -5.25
CA LEU A 196 4.34 -6.85 -6.07
C LEU A 196 5.21 -7.80 -5.23
N ALA A 197 6.07 -7.28 -4.36
CA ALA A 197 6.87 -8.10 -3.45
C ALA A 197 6.01 -8.91 -2.48
N ALA A 198 4.97 -8.31 -1.89
CA ALA A 198 4.05 -9.00 -0.98
C ALA A 198 3.26 -10.11 -1.70
N PHE A 199 2.78 -9.84 -2.93
CA PHE A 199 2.06 -10.84 -3.72
C PHE A 199 2.99 -11.98 -4.15
N SER A 200 4.23 -11.68 -4.52
CA SER A 200 5.26 -12.70 -4.81
C SER A 200 5.56 -13.55 -3.58
N ALA A 201 5.70 -12.95 -2.40
CA ALA A 201 5.95 -13.66 -1.15
C ALA A 201 4.79 -14.59 -0.78
N LEU A 202 3.53 -14.15 -0.93
CA LEU A 202 2.37 -15.01 -0.72
C LEU A 202 2.34 -16.17 -1.71
N THR A 203 2.64 -15.89 -2.99
CA THR A 203 2.69 -16.95 -4.02
C THR A 203 3.77 -17.97 -3.73
N LEU A 204 4.97 -17.53 -3.32
CA LEU A 204 6.06 -18.42 -2.90
C LEU A 204 5.66 -19.29 -1.72
N ARG A 205 5.02 -18.71 -0.70
CA ARG A 205 4.55 -19.43 0.47
C ARG A 205 3.53 -20.51 0.13
N LEU A 206 2.61 -20.23 -0.79
CA LEU A 206 1.62 -21.19 -1.28
C LEU A 206 2.23 -22.23 -2.22
N ALA A 207 3.35 -21.91 -2.86
CA ALA A 207 4.03 -22.81 -3.78
C ALA A 207 4.74 -23.99 -3.07
N GLU A 208 5.02 -23.89 -1.76
CA GLU A 208 5.69 -24.93 -0.98
C GLU A 208 4.95 -26.28 -1.01
N GLY A 209 3.63 -26.30 -1.21
CA GLY A 209 2.83 -27.53 -1.31
C GLY A 209 2.09 -27.69 -2.65
N ALA A 210 2.43 -26.88 -3.67
CA ALA A 210 1.69 -26.82 -4.93
C ALA A 210 2.44 -27.53 -6.09
N SER A 211 1.77 -27.62 -7.26
CA SER A 211 2.33 -28.17 -8.49
C SER A 211 3.54 -27.39 -8.99
N GLY A 212 4.42 -28.04 -9.78
CA GLY A 212 5.58 -27.39 -10.39
C GLY A 212 5.24 -26.18 -11.26
N ALA A 213 4.07 -26.17 -11.92
CA ALA A 213 3.61 -25.03 -12.68
C ALA A 213 3.35 -23.80 -11.78
N PHE A 214 2.78 -24.00 -10.60
CA PHE A 214 2.55 -22.91 -9.65
C PHE A 214 3.86 -22.44 -8.99
N GLN A 215 4.82 -23.37 -8.76
CA GLN A 215 6.17 -23.02 -8.32
C GLN A 215 6.89 -22.15 -9.36
N ALA A 216 6.79 -22.52 -10.66
CA ALA A 216 7.33 -21.69 -11.74
C ALA A 216 6.70 -20.29 -11.78
N LEU A 217 5.37 -20.19 -11.60
CA LEU A 217 4.67 -18.89 -11.49
C LEU A 217 5.22 -18.07 -10.32
N ALA A 218 5.43 -18.68 -9.15
CA ALA A 218 5.99 -18.00 -7.99
C ALA A 218 7.38 -17.41 -8.26
N MET A 219 8.25 -18.17 -8.93
CA MET A 219 9.58 -17.73 -9.32
C MET A 219 9.53 -16.61 -10.37
N LEU A 220 8.62 -16.69 -11.34
CA LEU A 220 8.41 -15.63 -12.32
C LEU A 220 7.94 -14.32 -11.66
N LEU A 221 7.01 -14.40 -10.72
CA LEU A 221 6.53 -13.21 -9.98
C LEU A 221 7.64 -12.61 -9.09
N LEU A 222 8.48 -13.44 -8.48
CA LEU A 222 9.65 -12.98 -7.74
C LEU A 222 10.63 -12.26 -8.65
N ALA A 223 10.95 -12.83 -9.80
CA ALA A 223 11.85 -12.23 -10.78
C ALA A 223 11.28 -10.89 -11.29
N LEU A 224 9.99 -10.86 -11.63
CA LEU A 224 9.31 -9.64 -12.10
C LEU A 224 9.34 -8.54 -11.02
N SER A 225 8.97 -8.86 -9.78
CA SER A 225 8.98 -7.87 -8.70
C SER A 225 10.40 -7.34 -8.43
N SER A 226 11.42 -8.20 -8.48
CA SER A 226 12.83 -7.81 -8.32
C SER A 226 13.30 -6.88 -9.44
N LEU A 227 12.94 -7.18 -10.70
CA LEU A 227 13.26 -6.32 -11.85
C LEU A 227 12.57 -4.96 -11.75
N VAL A 228 11.30 -4.93 -11.36
CA VAL A 228 10.56 -3.67 -11.15
C VAL A 228 11.23 -2.84 -10.06
N ILE A 229 11.56 -3.43 -8.91
CA ILE A 229 12.22 -2.72 -7.82
C ILE A 229 13.59 -2.19 -8.25
N ALA A 230 14.40 -2.98 -8.97
CA ALA A 230 15.68 -2.54 -9.51
C ALA A 230 15.51 -1.37 -10.49
N ALA A 231 14.54 -1.44 -11.40
CA ALA A 231 14.23 -0.35 -12.33
C ALA A 231 13.81 0.94 -11.59
N LEU A 232 12.98 0.83 -10.55
CA LEU A 232 12.58 1.97 -9.71
C LEU A 232 13.78 2.60 -8.98
N ALA A 233 14.68 1.76 -8.46
CA ALA A 233 15.91 2.23 -7.81
C ALA A 233 16.82 2.99 -8.79
N LEU A 234 17.03 2.44 -9.99
CA LEU A 234 17.82 3.09 -11.03
C LEU A 234 17.17 4.42 -11.49
N ALA A 235 15.84 4.43 -11.69
CA ALA A 235 15.12 5.65 -12.04
C ALA A 235 15.22 6.71 -10.92
N THR A 236 15.19 6.29 -9.67
CA THR A 236 15.38 7.20 -8.51
C THR A 236 16.78 7.80 -8.50
N VAL A 237 17.82 6.97 -8.67
CA VAL A 237 19.21 7.46 -8.73
C VAL A 237 19.39 8.44 -9.88
N LYS A 238 18.83 8.13 -11.06
CA LYS A 238 18.86 9.03 -12.22
C LYS A 238 18.15 10.35 -11.89
N GLY A 239 16.91 10.31 -11.40
CA GLY A 239 16.13 11.51 -11.10
C GLY A 239 16.69 12.38 -9.95
N LEU A 240 17.49 11.78 -9.04
CA LEU A 240 18.26 12.53 -8.06
C LEU A 240 19.48 13.22 -8.68
N ARG A 241 20.19 12.53 -9.60
CA ARG A 241 21.38 13.07 -10.28
C ARG A 241 21.05 14.23 -11.22
N ASP A 242 19.95 14.13 -11.96
CA ASP A 242 19.51 15.17 -12.90
C ASP A 242 18.61 16.24 -12.25
N GLY A 243 18.30 16.10 -10.94
CA GLY A 243 17.51 17.04 -10.18
C GLY A 243 16.01 16.99 -10.45
N SER A 244 15.52 16.12 -11.36
CA SER A 244 14.11 16.07 -11.76
C SER A 244 13.18 15.68 -10.61
N LEU A 245 13.63 14.84 -9.66
CA LEU A 245 12.85 14.47 -8.47
C LEU A 245 12.83 15.56 -7.39
N LEU A 246 13.73 16.54 -7.45
CA LEU A 246 13.85 17.63 -6.47
C LEU A 246 13.18 18.92 -6.97
N ALA A 247 12.78 18.96 -8.23
CA ALA A 247 12.09 20.10 -8.80
C ALA A 247 10.75 20.36 -8.07
N PRO A 248 10.43 21.64 -7.74
CA PRO A 248 9.14 21.99 -7.17
C PRO A 248 8.01 21.57 -8.11
N GLU A 249 6.99 20.88 -7.60
CA GLU A 249 5.80 20.56 -8.41
C GLU A 249 5.13 21.88 -8.83
N PRO A 250 4.87 22.11 -10.15
CA PRO A 250 4.19 23.30 -10.61
C PRO A 250 2.82 23.42 -9.95
N MET A 251 2.56 24.51 -9.23
CA MET A 251 1.28 24.75 -8.53
C MET A 251 0.08 24.76 -9.48
N ALA A 252 0.27 25.06 -10.76
CA ALA A 252 -0.77 25.01 -11.79
C ALA A 252 -1.39 23.62 -12.01
N MET A 253 -0.68 22.52 -11.68
CA MET A 253 -1.24 21.17 -11.81
C MET A 253 -2.11 20.71 -10.63
N MET A 254 -2.16 21.49 -9.54
CA MET A 254 -3.05 21.17 -8.40
C MET A 254 -4.48 21.69 -8.59
N ASN A 255 -4.70 22.68 -9.46
CA ASN A 255 -5.99 23.33 -9.66
C ASN A 255 -6.89 22.68 -10.72
N VAL A 256 -6.40 21.76 -11.54
CA VAL A 256 -7.18 21.16 -12.64
C VAL A 256 -8.25 20.17 -12.17
N ALA A 257 -8.25 19.76 -10.90
CA ALA A 257 -9.27 18.87 -10.37
C ALA A 257 -10.55 19.58 -9.85
N GLY A 258 -10.62 20.90 -9.92
CA GLY A 258 -11.72 21.70 -9.32
C GLY A 258 -12.33 22.79 -10.20
N ALA A 259 -11.79 23.06 -11.37
CA ALA A 259 -12.39 24.06 -12.26
C ALA A 259 -13.38 23.37 -13.21
N ALA A 260 -14.67 23.42 -12.87
CA ALA A 260 -15.73 23.30 -13.86
C ALA A 260 -15.53 24.40 -14.92
N PRO A 261 -15.79 24.13 -16.23
CA PRO A 261 -15.71 25.18 -17.23
C PRO A 261 -16.72 26.26 -16.89
N ASP A 262 -16.20 27.47 -16.68
CA ASP A 262 -17.02 28.69 -16.60
C ASP A 262 -17.86 28.76 -17.88
N LYS A 263 -19.16 28.47 -17.74
CA LYS A 263 -20.12 28.76 -18.79
C LYS A 263 -20.29 30.25 -18.79
N GLY A 264 -19.46 30.94 -19.58
CA GLY A 264 -19.61 32.31 -19.88
C GLY A 264 -21.07 32.64 -20.22
N ALA A 265 -21.65 33.51 -19.44
CA ALA A 265 -22.91 34.19 -19.72
C ALA A 265 -22.74 35.22 -20.83
N PRO A 266 -23.82 35.65 -21.44
CA PRO A 266 -24.08 36.05 -22.81
C PRO A 266 -23.41 37.31 -23.30
#